data_6a65de5c3f5197092d6a4c2bc19c8130
#
_entry.id   6a65de5c3f5197092d6a4c2bc19c8130
#
_cell.length_a   1.000
_cell.length_b   1.000
_cell.length_c   1.000
_cell.angle_alpha   90.00
_cell.angle_beta   90.00
_cell.angle_gamma   90.00
#
_symmetry.space_group_name_H-M   'P 1'
#
loop_
_entity.id
_entity.type
_entity.pdbx_description
1 polymer ?
#
loop_
_entity_poly.entity_id
_entity_poly.type
_entity_poly.pdbx_seq_one_letter_code
_entity_poly.pdbx_strand_id
1 'polypeptide(L)'
;MFANGERLLGFPLRQRRKKLKELFCDEKLGYFEYAKEMTVEANDAYMTNEATLSKLNSFLEDAFRSSCEGIIVKSLDVDAEYSPSKRTDTWLKVKRDYVEGLCDSLDLVPIGAWHGNGRKAGWYSPFLVACYNPDTEEFQSVCRVMSGFADSFYREMKDFFSGDRILSKKPPYYLTAEVPDMWFLPELVWQIRGADFTLSPVHKAAIGLVHPSRGISIRFPRFIRPVSDRNPEECSTAADVAEMFQSQTRRMDVAAED
;
A
#
# COMPACT_ATOMS: atom_id res chain seq x y z
N MET A 1 6.75 19.22 22.44
CA MET A 1 6.05 20.38 21.84
C MET A 1 5.86 21.43 22.94
N PHE A 2 6.49 22.58 22.77
CA PHE A 2 6.43 23.70 23.67
C PHE A 2 6.19 24.97 22.84
N ALA A 3 5.46 25.93 23.39
CA ALA A 3 5.32 27.26 22.84
C ALA A 3 5.47 28.28 23.99
N ASN A 4 6.38 29.22 23.86
CA ASN A 4 6.67 30.24 24.88
C ASN A 4 6.90 29.67 26.30
N GLY A 5 7.58 28.51 26.39
CA GLY A 5 7.85 27.83 27.66
C GLY A 5 6.70 26.93 28.17
N GLU A 6 5.52 26.98 27.56
CA GLU A 6 4.38 26.17 27.94
C GLU A 6 4.40 24.81 27.23
N ARG A 7 4.19 23.71 27.96
CA ARG A 7 4.08 22.36 27.41
C ARG A 7 2.67 22.13 26.86
N LEU A 8 2.58 21.88 25.55
CA LEU A 8 1.30 21.73 24.83
C LEU A 8 0.84 20.28 24.61
N LEU A 9 1.59 19.27 25.04
CA LEU A 9 1.29 17.87 24.77
C LEU A 9 -0.05 17.40 25.35
N GLY A 10 -0.38 17.87 26.57
CA GLY A 10 -1.63 17.53 27.26
C GLY A 10 -2.84 18.37 26.85
N PHE A 11 -2.69 19.34 25.94
CA PHE A 11 -3.83 20.12 25.45
C PHE A 11 -4.55 19.43 24.32
N PRO A 12 -5.90 19.55 24.22
CA PRO A 12 -6.68 19.07 23.09
C PRO A 12 -6.18 19.64 21.76
N LEU A 13 -6.40 18.89 20.68
CA LEU A 13 -5.94 19.28 19.34
C LEU A 13 -6.48 20.65 18.93
N ARG A 14 -7.75 20.96 19.22
CA ARG A 14 -8.37 22.27 18.93
C ARG A 14 -7.57 23.43 19.55
N GLN A 15 -7.19 23.31 20.80
CA GLN A 15 -6.41 24.36 21.51
C GLN A 15 -4.98 24.46 20.94
N ARG A 16 -4.33 23.34 20.65
CA ARG A 16 -3.00 23.34 20.06
C ARG A 16 -2.99 23.99 18.67
N ARG A 17 -4.02 23.75 17.85
CA ARG A 17 -4.19 24.38 16.54
C ARG A 17 -4.46 25.87 16.64
N LYS A 18 -5.30 26.28 17.60
CA LYS A 18 -5.54 27.70 17.86
C LYS A 18 -4.24 28.43 18.19
N LYS A 19 -3.45 27.90 19.11
CA LYS A 19 -2.13 28.48 19.45
C LYS A 19 -1.16 28.51 18.27
N LEU A 20 -1.17 27.47 17.43
CA LEU A 20 -0.35 27.44 16.22
C LEU A 20 -0.71 28.56 15.25
N LYS A 21 -2.01 28.80 15.01
CA LYS A 21 -2.51 29.86 14.13
C LYS A 21 -2.28 31.26 14.72
N GLU A 22 -2.29 31.40 16.04
CA GLU A 22 -1.92 32.66 16.71
C GLU A 22 -0.43 33.00 16.58
N LEU A 23 0.46 32.00 16.56
CA LEU A 23 1.89 32.15 16.39
C LEU A 23 2.34 32.41 14.96
N PHE A 24 1.64 31.81 14.01
CA PHE A 24 1.94 31.86 12.58
C PHE A 24 0.69 32.29 11.81
N CYS A 25 0.38 33.57 11.87
CA CYS A 25 -0.86 34.13 11.32
C CYS A 25 -0.95 33.98 9.79
N ASP A 26 0.17 34.13 9.09
CA ASP A 26 0.22 34.15 7.63
C ASP A 26 1.01 32.96 7.09
N GLU A 27 0.43 32.26 6.11
CA GLU A 27 1.13 31.25 5.33
C GLU A 27 2.10 31.92 4.36
N LYS A 28 3.24 31.29 4.16
CA LYS A 28 4.23 31.71 3.18
C LYS A 28 4.53 30.56 2.24
N LEU A 29 3.92 30.58 1.08
CA LEU A 29 4.01 29.53 0.07
C LEU A 29 5.47 29.11 -0.17
N GLY A 30 5.71 27.78 -0.13
CA GLY A 30 7.04 27.19 -0.28
C GLY A 30 7.95 27.27 0.97
N TYR A 31 7.53 27.91 2.04
CA TYR A 31 8.25 27.99 3.32
C TYR A 31 7.45 27.45 4.50
N PHE A 32 6.21 27.86 4.62
CA PHE A 32 5.31 27.44 5.69
C PHE A 32 3.86 27.49 5.18
N GLU A 33 3.20 26.36 5.27
CA GLU A 33 1.80 26.17 4.89
C GLU A 33 1.10 25.29 5.91
N TYR A 34 -0.18 25.53 6.16
CA TYR A 34 -0.99 24.64 6.96
C TYR A 34 -1.43 23.43 6.15
N ALA A 35 -1.42 22.26 6.78
CA ALA A 35 -2.07 21.10 6.17
C ALA A 35 -3.55 21.40 5.94
N LYS A 36 -4.07 21.06 4.76
CA LYS A 36 -5.52 21.15 4.48
C LYS A 36 -6.28 20.37 5.55
N GLU A 37 -7.33 20.97 6.07
CA GLU A 37 -8.13 20.39 7.14
C GLU A 37 -9.63 20.55 6.89
N MET A 38 -10.40 19.57 7.35
CA MET A 38 -11.84 19.63 7.44
C MET A 38 -12.24 19.27 8.88
N THR A 39 -13.13 20.05 9.46
CA THR A 39 -13.67 19.79 10.80
C THR A 39 -15.12 19.36 10.70
N VAL A 40 -15.45 18.30 11.43
CA VAL A 40 -16.82 17.83 11.66
C VAL A 40 -17.11 18.02 13.14
N GLU A 41 -18.12 18.81 13.46
CA GLU A 41 -18.54 19.05 14.85
C GLU A 41 -19.48 17.94 15.35
N ALA A 42 -19.58 17.77 16.68
CA ALA A 42 -20.36 16.68 17.28
C ALA A 42 -21.84 16.70 16.87
N ASN A 43 -22.42 17.88 16.70
CA ASN A 43 -23.81 18.04 16.26
C ASN A 43 -24.04 17.53 14.83
N ASP A 44 -23.03 17.57 13.98
CA ASP A 44 -23.07 17.06 12.61
C ASP A 44 -22.83 15.54 12.57
N ALA A 45 -22.10 15.00 13.57
CA ALA A 45 -21.75 13.59 13.66
C ALA A 45 -22.90 12.70 14.16
N TYR A 46 -23.82 13.21 14.96
CA TYR A 46 -25.02 12.48 15.43
C TYR A 46 -26.10 12.31 14.37
N MET A 47 -26.06 13.08 13.31
CA MET A 47 -26.84 12.83 12.12
C MET A 47 -25.99 11.99 11.18
N THR A 48 -26.45 10.80 10.83
CA THR A 48 -26.05 10.05 9.64
C THR A 48 -26.40 10.88 8.42
N ASN A 49 -25.76 12.02 8.30
CA ASN A 49 -26.08 13.01 7.31
C ASN A 49 -25.28 12.65 6.06
N GLU A 50 -25.99 12.22 5.01
CA GLU A 50 -25.39 12.00 3.69
C GLU A 50 -24.52 13.17 3.26
N ALA A 51 -24.89 14.40 3.67
CA ALA A 51 -24.10 15.60 3.39
C ALA A 51 -22.73 15.60 4.08
N THR A 52 -22.61 15.11 5.31
CA THR A 52 -21.33 15.01 6.02
C THR A 52 -20.46 13.91 5.42
N LEU A 53 -21.05 12.76 5.08
CA LEU A 53 -20.36 11.68 4.40
C LEU A 53 -19.90 12.09 2.99
N SER A 54 -20.74 12.81 2.26
CA SER A 54 -20.38 13.34 0.94
C SER A 54 -19.20 14.32 1.02
N LYS A 55 -19.20 15.25 1.99
CA LYS A 55 -18.07 16.15 2.22
C LYS A 55 -16.78 15.41 2.61
N LEU A 56 -16.89 14.37 3.46
CA LEU A 56 -15.74 13.56 3.85
C LEU A 56 -15.17 12.79 2.66
N ASN A 57 -16.02 12.20 1.84
CA ASN A 57 -15.61 11.50 0.63
C ASN A 57 -14.95 12.47 -0.37
N SER A 58 -15.52 13.65 -0.59
CA SER A 58 -14.91 14.68 -1.44
C SER A 58 -13.54 15.10 -0.92
N PHE A 59 -13.39 15.31 0.39
CA PHE A 59 -12.10 15.66 0.99
C PHE A 59 -11.06 14.53 0.86
N LEU A 60 -11.48 13.27 0.95
CA LEU A 60 -10.64 12.10 0.74
C LEU A 60 -10.20 11.98 -0.73
N GLU A 61 -11.12 12.22 -1.66
CA GLU A 61 -10.81 12.25 -3.10
C GLU A 61 -9.82 13.37 -3.44
N ASP A 62 -10.00 14.56 -2.89
CA ASP A 62 -9.06 15.68 -3.07
C ASP A 62 -7.66 15.35 -2.53
N ALA A 63 -7.58 14.61 -1.42
CA ALA A 63 -6.29 14.12 -0.92
C ALA A 63 -5.64 13.15 -1.92
N PHE A 64 -6.40 12.26 -2.53
CA PHE A 64 -5.89 11.33 -3.55
C PHE A 64 -5.47 12.06 -4.83
N ARG A 65 -6.24 13.06 -5.27
CA ARG A 65 -5.88 13.95 -6.41
C ARG A 65 -4.58 14.70 -6.16
N SER A 66 -4.35 15.09 -4.91
CA SER A 66 -3.11 15.75 -4.49
C SER A 66 -1.95 14.78 -4.23
N SER A 67 -2.02 13.54 -4.74
CA SER A 67 -1.00 12.48 -4.55
C SER A 67 -0.73 12.11 -3.09
N CYS A 68 -1.68 12.35 -2.18
CA CYS A 68 -1.58 11.90 -0.80
C CYS A 68 -1.98 10.43 -0.66
N GLU A 69 -1.43 9.73 0.33
CA GLU A 69 -1.82 8.34 0.65
C GLU A 69 -3.25 8.22 1.18
N GLY A 70 -3.83 9.32 1.63
CA GLY A 70 -5.13 9.41 2.26
C GLY A 70 -5.20 10.53 3.28
N ILE A 71 -6.10 10.42 4.25
CA ILE A 71 -6.33 11.43 5.30
C ILE A 71 -6.04 10.87 6.69
N ILE A 72 -5.81 11.76 7.64
CA ILE A 72 -5.69 11.43 9.06
C ILE A 72 -6.88 12.03 9.79
N VAL A 73 -7.72 11.18 10.37
CA VAL A 73 -8.85 11.58 11.22
C VAL A 73 -8.40 11.64 12.67
N LYS A 74 -8.64 12.75 13.34
CA LYS A 74 -8.20 13.00 14.72
C LYS A 74 -9.34 13.50 15.56
N SER A 75 -9.43 13.04 16.82
CA SER A 75 -10.28 13.67 17.82
C SER A 75 -9.82 15.10 18.07
N LEU A 76 -10.78 16.03 18.23
CA LEU A 76 -10.47 17.45 18.47
C LEU A 76 -10.38 17.81 19.96
N ASP A 77 -11.30 17.28 20.75
CA ASP A 77 -11.52 17.75 22.12
C ASP A 77 -11.38 16.63 23.16
N VAL A 78 -11.98 15.46 22.91
CA VAL A 78 -11.99 14.33 23.85
C VAL A 78 -10.83 13.39 23.52
N ASP A 79 -10.01 13.05 24.52
CA ASP A 79 -8.82 12.21 24.37
C ASP A 79 -7.90 12.67 23.21
N ALA A 80 -7.87 13.99 22.98
CA ALA A 80 -7.24 14.63 21.84
C ALA A 80 -5.83 15.15 22.14
N GLU A 81 -5.18 14.65 23.17
CA GLU A 81 -3.80 14.94 23.55
C GLU A 81 -2.81 14.41 22.51
N TYR A 82 -1.60 14.94 22.52
CA TYR A 82 -0.52 14.44 21.68
C TYR A 82 0.33 13.43 22.46
N SER A 83 0.16 12.16 22.15
CA SER A 83 0.92 11.05 22.73
C SER A 83 1.93 10.52 21.71
N PRO A 84 3.20 10.96 21.73
CA PRO A 84 4.20 10.52 20.77
C PRO A 84 4.45 9.00 20.87
N SER A 85 4.61 8.36 19.72
CA SER A 85 4.89 6.91 19.59
C SER A 85 3.81 5.97 20.11
N LYS A 86 2.62 6.47 20.48
CA LYS A 86 1.47 5.65 20.85
C LYS A 86 0.49 5.53 19.68
N ARG A 87 -0.09 4.35 19.51
CA ARG A 87 -1.26 4.14 18.64
C ARG A 87 -2.51 4.32 19.50
N THR A 88 -3.45 5.14 19.04
CA THR A 88 -4.72 5.40 19.71
C THR A 88 -5.85 5.40 18.70
N ASP A 89 -7.07 5.08 19.14
CA ASP A 89 -8.27 5.13 18.31
C ASP A 89 -8.72 6.57 18.00
N THR A 90 -8.13 7.56 18.70
CA THR A 90 -8.37 8.99 18.49
C THR A 90 -7.48 9.60 17.38
N TRP A 91 -6.67 8.76 16.74
CA TRP A 91 -5.81 9.15 15.61
C TRP A 91 -5.78 8.04 14.57
N LEU A 92 -6.72 8.09 13.64
CA LEU A 92 -6.92 7.08 12.62
C LEU A 92 -6.33 7.52 11.28
N LYS A 93 -5.70 6.60 10.58
CA LYS A 93 -5.25 6.78 9.20
C LYS A 93 -6.24 6.10 8.28
N VAL A 94 -6.85 6.87 7.39
CA VAL A 94 -7.73 6.38 6.32
C VAL A 94 -6.95 6.47 5.02
N LYS A 95 -6.68 5.32 4.42
CA LYS A 95 -5.88 5.19 3.20
C LYS A 95 -6.70 4.54 2.10
N ARG A 96 -6.27 4.71 0.86
CA ARG A 96 -6.91 4.12 -0.32
C ARG A 96 -7.05 2.60 -0.22
N ASP A 97 -6.04 1.91 0.34
CA ASP A 97 -6.01 0.47 0.54
C ASP A 97 -7.06 -0.06 1.54
N TYR A 98 -7.72 0.82 2.29
CA TYR A 98 -8.83 0.46 3.20
C TYR A 98 -10.21 0.65 2.56
N VAL A 99 -10.31 1.28 1.39
CA VAL A 99 -11.57 1.50 0.70
C VAL A 99 -11.81 0.33 -0.26
N GLU A 100 -12.81 -0.50 0.02
CA GLU A 100 -13.19 -1.62 -0.84
C GLU A 100 -13.55 -1.13 -2.25
N GLY A 101 -13.01 -1.81 -3.27
CA GLY A 101 -13.32 -1.55 -4.69
C GLY A 101 -12.45 -0.50 -5.39
N LEU A 102 -11.52 0.18 -4.70
CA LEU A 102 -10.63 1.19 -5.32
C LEU A 102 -9.30 0.64 -5.84
N CYS A 103 -8.90 -0.57 -5.42
CA CYS A 103 -7.65 -1.19 -5.85
C CYS A 103 -7.93 -2.42 -6.69
N ASP A 104 -7.39 -2.43 -7.88
CA ASP A 104 -7.37 -3.61 -8.74
C ASP A 104 -6.49 -4.69 -8.09
N SER A 105 -6.83 -5.96 -8.33
CA SER A 105 -6.03 -7.10 -7.89
C SER A 105 -5.32 -7.72 -9.09
N LEU A 106 -4.13 -8.26 -8.84
CA LEU A 106 -3.36 -9.04 -9.79
C LEU A 106 -3.31 -10.50 -9.36
N ASP A 107 -3.39 -11.40 -10.31
CA ASP A 107 -3.10 -12.81 -10.13
C ASP A 107 -1.61 -13.02 -10.39
N LEU A 108 -0.85 -13.36 -9.37
CA LEU A 108 0.61 -13.42 -9.39
C LEU A 108 1.12 -14.80 -8.95
N VAL A 109 2.30 -15.16 -9.42
CA VAL A 109 2.95 -16.45 -9.15
C VAL A 109 4.01 -16.28 -8.06
N PRO A 110 3.98 -17.06 -6.96
CA PRO A 110 5.08 -17.10 -6.00
C PRO A 110 6.30 -17.80 -6.60
N ILE A 111 7.40 -17.06 -6.74
CA ILE A 111 8.65 -17.53 -7.37
C ILE A 111 9.78 -17.73 -6.38
N GLY A 112 9.62 -17.32 -5.13
CA GLY A 112 10.62 -17.49 -4.09
C GLY A 112 10.17 -16.90 -2.76
N ALA A 113 10.97 -17.09 -1.72
CA ALA A 113 10.69 -16.55 -0.40
C ALA A 113 11.96 -16.42 0.45
N TRP A 114 11.80 -15.74 1.58
CA TRP A 114 12.79 -15.65 2.65
C TRP A 114 12.36 -16.45 3.86
N HIS A 115 13.30 -16.78 4.73
CA HIS A 115 13.01 -17.35 6.04
C HIS A 115 12.28 -16.33 6.91
N GLY A 116 11.16 -16.73 7.50
CA GLY A 116 10.39 -15.86 8.39
C GLY A 116 11.11 -15.57 9.69
N ASN A 117 10.90 -14.37 10.23
CA ASN A 117 11.47 -13.90 11.48
C ASN A 117 10.37 -13.64 12.53
N GLY A 118 10.73 -13.65 13.80
CA GLY A 118 9.82 -13.37 14.91
C GLY A 118 8.65 -14.35 14.97
N ARG A 119 7.42 -13.87 14.89
CA ARG A 119 6.22 -14.72 14.90
C ARG A 119 6.12 -15.69 13.73
N LYS A 120 6.86 -15.43 12.64
CA LYS A 120 6.88 -16.25 11.43
C LYS A 120 8.12 -17.13 11.32
N ALA A 121 8.92 -17.24 12.38
CA ALA A 121 10.07 -18.13 12.43
C ALA A 121 9.64 -19.57 12.12
N GLY A 122 10.40 -20.23 11.22
CA GLY A 122 10.09 -21.57 10.74
C GLY A 122 9.17 -21.64 9.51
N TRP A 123 8.54 -20.53 9.12
CA TRP A 123 7.75 -20.40 7.89
C TRP A 123 8.50 -19.59 6.81
N TYR A 124 7.89 -19.48 5.64
CA TYR A 124 8.37 -18.59 4.58
C TYR A 124 7.68 -17.24 4.67
N SER A 125 8.44 -16.16 4.80
CA SER A 125 7.91 -14.78 4.83
C SER A 125 9.05 -13.75 4.73
N PRO A 126 8.98 -12.78 3.79
CA PRO A 126 7.96 -12.61 2.76
C PRO A 126 8.05 -13.63 1.62
N PHE A 127 7.03 -13.66 0.78
CA PHE A 127 7.06 -14.33 -0.53
C PHE A 127 7.37 -13.30 -1.62
N LEU A 128 8.18 -13.70 -2.60
CA LEU A 128 8.40 -12.95 -3.84
C LEU A 128 7.41 -13.43 -4.89
N VAL A 129 6.62 -12.51 -5.44
CA VAL A 129 5.61 -12.83 -6.44
C VAL A 129 5.88 -12.11 -7.76
N ALA A 130 5.47 -12.74 -8.87
CA ALA A 130 5.77 -12.30 -10.23
C ALA A 130 4.53 -12.35 -11.14
N CYS A 131 4.49 -11.47 -12.13
CA CYS A 131 3.63 -11.57 -13.31
C CYS A 131 4.36 -12.32 -14.43
N TYR A 132 3.66 -12.69 -15.48
CA TYR A 132 4.24 -13.37 -16.63
C TYR A 132 4.34 -12.43 -17.83
N ASN A 133 5.45 -12.49 -18.55
CA ASN A 133 5.61 -11.81 -19.84
C ASN A 133 5.61 -12.87 -20.95
N PRO A 134 4.54 -13.01 -21.75
CA PRO A 134 4.46 -14.02 -22.79
C PRO A 134 5.42 -13.76 -23.97
N ASP A 135 5.84 -12.51 -24.20
CA ASP A 135 6.74 -12.18 -25.31
C ASP A 135 8.18 -12.66 -25.06
N THR A 136 8.59 -12.70 -23.79
CA THR A 136 9.95 -13.13 -23.37
C THR A 136 9.94 -14.45 -22.62
N GLU A 137 8.75 -15.03 -22.39
CA GLU A 137 8.55 -16.25 -21.58
C GLU A 137 9.19 -16.17 -20.18
N GLU A 138 9.07 -14.99 -19.53
CA GLU A 138 9.70 -14.71 -18.25
C GLU A 138 8.67 -14.39 -17.16
N PHE A 139 8.94 -14.86 -15.94
CA PHE A 139 8.28 -14.37 -14.73
C PHE A 139 9.01 -13.15 -14.18
N GLN A 140 8.37 -11.99 -14.21
CA GLN A 140 8.91 -10.71 -13.80
C GLN A 140 8.42 -10.33 -12.41
N SER A 141 9.33 -10.15 -11.45
CA SER A 141 8.95 -9.86 -10.06
C SER A 141 8.17 -8.55 -9.92
N VAL A 142 7.11 -8.58 -9.12
CA VAL A 142 6.21 -7.46 -8.85
C VAL A 142 6.40 -6.90 -7.45
N CYS A 143 6.40 -7.74 -6.43
CA CYS A 143 6.52 -7.30 -5.03
C CYS A 143 6.90 -8.44 -4.09
N ARG A 144 7.22 -8.06 -2.84
CA ARG A 144 7.26 -8.97 -1.69
C ARG A 144 5.94 -8.89 -0.94
N VAL A 145 5.28 -10.01 -0.71
CA VAL A 145 4.03 -10.08 0.06
C VAL A 145 4.22 -10.83 1.36
N MET A 146 3.74 -10.25 2.47
CA MET A 146 3.83 -10.84 3.81
C MET A 146 2.57 -10.67 4.65
N SER A 147 1.53 -10.07 4.09
CA SER A 147 0.26 -9.79 4.77
C SER A 147 -0.92 -10.43 4.05
N GLY A 148 -2.01 -10.66 4.77
CA GLY A 148 -3.22 -11.30 4.26
C GLY A 148 -3.26 -12.82 4.47
N PHE A 149 -2.16 -13.45 4.86
CA PHE A 149 -2.08 -14.88 5.09
C PHE A 149 -2.54 -15.28 6.50
N ALA A 150 -3.34 -16.33 6.59
CA ALA A 150 -3.60 -17.01 7.85
C ALA A 150 -2.42 -17.90 8.25
N ASP A 151 -2.26 -18.18 9.55
CA ASP A 151 -1.19 -19.05 10.06
C ASP A 151 -1.27 -20.48 9.50
N SER A 152 -2.49 -20.97 9.23
CA SER A 152 -2.70 -22.27 8.57
C SER A 152 -2.13 -22.29 7.17
N PHE A 153 -2.31 -21.19 6.41
CA PHE A 153 -1.78 -21.06 5.05
C PHE A 153 -0.25 -21.00 5.02
N TYR A 154 0.39 -20.36 6.01
CA TYR A 154 1.86 -20.38 6.10
C TYR A 154 2.40 -21.81 6.30
N ARG A 155 1.71 -22.65 7.09
CA ARG A 155 2.07 -24.06 7.28
C ARG A 155 1.88 -24.86 6.01
N GLU A 156 0.73 -24.70 5.37
CA GLU A 156 0.42 -25.34 4.09
C GLU A 156 1.49 -24.99 3.02
N MET A 157 1.87 -23.75 2.90
CA MET A 157 2.91 -23.33 1.94
C MET A 157 4.30 -23.84 2.32
N LYS A 158 4.59 -23.99 3.61
CA LYS A 158 5.85 -24.60 4.08
C LYS A 158 5.94 -26.07 3.68
N ASP A 159 4.84 -26.79 3.75
CA ASP A 159 4.77 -28.20 3.37
C ASP A 159 4.74 -28.35 1.83
N PHE A 160 3.98 -27.48 1.15
CA PHE A 160 3.89 -27.49 -0.32
C PHE A 160 5.25 -27.21 -0.98
N PHE A 161 5.90 -26.09 -0.60
CA PHE A 161 7.22 -25.73 -1.12
C PHE A 161 8.32 -26.50 -0.36
N SER A 162 8.46 -27.77 -0.66
CA SER A 162 9.44 -28.68 -0.11
C SER A 162 10.00 -29.61 -1.17
N GLY A 163 11.13 -30.23 -0.91
CA GLY A 163 11.75 -31.18 -1.85
C GLY A 163 12.07 -30.57 -3.22
N ASP A 164 11.61 -31.19 -4.27
CA ASP A 164 11.90 -30.81 -5.67
C ASP A 164 11.25 -29.47 -6.09
N ARG A 165 10.31 -28.96 -5.31
CA ARG A 165 9.71 -27.63 -5.54
C ARG A 165 10.61 -26.47 -5.12
N ILE A 166 11.68 -26.74 -4.38
CA ILE A 166 12.70 -25.74 -4.06
C ILE A 166 13.87 -25.91 -5.02
N LEU A 167 14.12 -24.87 -5.79
CA LEU A 167 15.16 -24.87 -6.80
C LEU A 167 16.50 -24.48 -6.17
N SER A 168 17.57 -25.14 -6.58
CA SER A 168 18.93 -24.91 -6.06
C SER A 168 19.54 -23.56 -6.47
N LYS A 169 19.00 -22.93 -7.53
CA LYS A 169 19.43 -21.64 -8.06
C LYS A 169 18.29 -20.92 -8.76
N LYS A 170 18.43 -19.61 -8.97
CA LYS A 170 17.48 -18.82 -9.76
C LYS A 170 17.38 -19.35 -11.18
N PRO A 171 16.19 -19.69 -11.67
CA PRO A 171 15.97 -20.02 -13.07
C PRO A 171 16.26 -18.84 -14.00
N PRO A 172 16.74 -19.08 -15.24
CA PRO A 172 16.98 -18.01 -16.20
C PRO A 172 15.73 -17.25 -16.62
N TYR A 173 14.55 -17.91 -16.55
CA TYR A 173 13.25 -17.32 -16.85
C TYR A 173 12.64 -16.53 -15.67
N TYR A 174 13.39 -16.27 -14.58
CA TYR A 174 12.97 -15.34 -13.53
C TYR A 174 13.72 -14.02 -13.67
N LEU A 175 12.99 -12.94 -13.98
CA LEU A 175 13.56 -11.60 -14.10
C LEU A 175 13.28 -10.80 -12.82
N THR A 176 14.33 -10.59 -12.02
CA THR A 176 14.29 -9.84 -10.77
C THR A 176 15.70 -9.47 -10.31
N ALA A 177 15.82 -8.35 -9.59
CA ALA A 177 17.04 -8.01 -8.83
C ALA A 177 16.97 -8.48 -7.36
N GLU A 178 15.86 -9.11 -6.96
CA GLU A 178 15.72 -9.71 -5.63
C GLU A 178 16.52 -11.00 -5.51
N VAL A 179 17.00 -11.28 -4.30
CA VAL A 179 17.72 -12.51 -3.95
C VAL A 179 17.03 -13.13 -2.73
N PRO A 180 15.97 -13.92 -2.92
CA PRO A 180 15.34 -14.66 -1.83
C PRO A 180 16.24 -15.80 -1.34
N ASP A 181 15.95 -16.29 -0.12
CA ASP A 181 16.68 -17.42 0.46
C ASP A 181 16.41 -18.73 -0.30
N MET A 182 15.26 -18.84 -0.95
CA MET A 182 14.89 -19.98 -1.76
C MET A 182 14.06 -19.58 -2.99
N TRP A 183 14.27 -20.31 -4.07
CA TRP A 183 13.52 -20.19 -5.31
C TRP A 183 12.52 -21.33 -5.42
N PHE A 184 11.33 -21.07 -5.94
CA PHE A 184 10.27 -22.04 -6.07
C PHE A 184 10.00 -22.38 -7.54
N LEU A 185 9.50 -23.60 -7.80
CA LEU A 185 8.86 -23.92 -9.08
C LEU A 185 7.56 -23.09 -9.21
N PRO A 186 7.25 -22.56 -10.40
CA PRO A 186 6.04 -21.77 -10.61
C PRO A 186 4.82 -22.71 -10.80
N GLU A 187 4.17 -23.09 -9.71
CA GLU A 187 3.04 -24.02 -9.72
C GLU A 187 1.72 -23.43 -9.19
N LEU A 188 1.80 -22.28 -8.49
CA LEU A 188 0.64 -21.66 -7.85
C LEU A 188 0.39 -20.26 -8.41
N VAL A 189 -0.89 -19.87 -8.37
CA VAL A 189 -1.32 -18.50 -8.68
C VAL A 189 -2.07 -17.94 -7.49
N TRP A 190 -1.73 -16.70 -7.08
CA TRP A 190 -2.33 -16.02 -5.93
C TRP A 190 -2.89 -14.66 -6.34
N GLN A 191 -4.10 -14.36 -5.89
CA GLN A 191 -4.66 -13.03 -6.01
C GLN A 191 -4.05 -12.11 -4.97
N ILE A 192 -3.37 -11.07 -5.44
CA ILE A 192 -2.69 -10.06 -4.62
C ILE A 192 -3.33 -8.70 -4.88
N ARG A 193 -3.65 -7.97 -3.82
CA ARG A 193 -4.15 -6.59 -3.88
C ARG A 193 -3.13 -5.64 -3.27
N GLY A 194 -3.03 -4.44 -3.77
CA GLY A 194 -2.21 -3.38 -3.18
C GLY A 194 -2.89 -2.02 -3.18
N ALA A 195 -2.23 -1.01 -2.65
CA ALA A 195 -2.77 0.34 -2.59
C ALA A 195 -2.59 1.10 -3.92
N ASP A 196 -1.39 1.00 -4.49
CA ASP A 196 -1.03 1.66 -5.74
C ASP A 196 0.21 1.00 -6.37
N PHE A 197 0.50 1.42 -7.59
CA PHE A 197 1.68 0.99 -8.35
C PHE A 197 2.75 2.09 -8.35
N THR A 198 4.02 1.69 -8.27
CA THR A 198 5.16 2.61 -8.33
C THR A 198 6.28 2.05 -9.19
N LEU A 199 7.11 2.93 -9.76
CA LEU A 199 8.34 2.51 -10.44
C LEU A 199 9.35 1.96 -9.42
N SER A 200 9.94 0.83 -9.75
CA SER A 200 10.90 0.11 -8.92
C SER A 200 12.22 -0.14 -9.63
N PRO A 201 13.36 0.08 -9.00
CA PRO A 201 14.66 -0.33 -9.52
C PRO A 201 14.92 -1.84 -9.32
N VAL A 202 14.21 -2.47 -8.40
CA VAL A 202 14.43 -3.85 -7.94
C VAL A 202 13.49 -4.84 -8.62
N HIS A 203 12.18 -4.55 -8.58
CA HIS A 203 11.17 -5.36 -9.26
C HIS A 203 11.17 -5.04 -10.75
N LYS A 204 10.87 -6.04 -11.59
CA LYS A 204 11.07 -5.97 -13.03
C LYS A 204 9.80 -6.15 -13.84
N ALA A 205 8.63 -6.21 -13.19
CA ALA A 205 7.35 -6.30 -13.89
C ALA A 205 7.18 -5.14 -14.87
N ALA A 206 6.78 -5.45 -16.10
CA ALA A 206 6.56 -4.48 -17.17
C ALA A 206 7.77 -3.58 -17.51
N ILE A 207 8.99 -4.03 -17.24
CA ILE A 207 10.21 -3.32 -17.64
C ILE A 207 10.24 -3.18 -19.17
N GLY A 208 10.58 -2.00 -19.65
CA GLY A 208 10.56 -1.69 -21.08
C GLY A 208 9.20 -1.24 -21.61
N LEU A 209 8.07 -1.57 -20.94
CA LEU A 209 6.73 -1.16 -21.36
C LEU A 209 6.34 0.24 -20.86
N VAL A 210 6.77 0.60 -19.64
CA VAL A 210 6.47 1.90 -19.02
C VAL A 210 7.74 2.74 -18.85
N HIS A 211 8.82 2.11 -18.45
CA HIS A 211 10.11 2.74 -18.23
C HIS A 211 11.24 1.85 -18.75
N PRO A 212 12.27 2.39 -19.44
CA PRO A 212 13.29 1.56 -20.10
C PRO A 212 14.16 0.73 -19.16
N SER A 213 14.37 1.17 -17.91
CA SER A 213 15.29 0.53 -16.95
C SER A 213 14.66 0.17 -15.60
N ARG A 214 13.41 0.57 -15.35
CA ARG A 214 12.69 0.30 -14.11
C ARG A 214 11.45 -0.52 -14.38
N GLY A 215 11.17 -1.46 -13.53
CA GLY A 215 9.90 -2.16 -13.53
C GLY A 215 8.87 -1.49 -12.62
N ILE A 216 7.73 -2.14 -12.45
CA ILE A 216 6.63 -1.69 -11.60
C ILE A 216 6.55 -2.58 -10.37
N SER A 217 6.22 -1.98 -9.24
CA SER A 217 5.95 -2.66 -7.98
C SER A 217 4.61 -2.24 -7.40
N ILE A 218 3.99 -3.12 -6.63
CA ILE A 218 2.78 -2.84 -5.85
C ILE A 218 3.19 -2.35 -4.46
N ARG A 219 2.60 -1.25 -4.00
CA ARG A 219 2.73 -0.77 -2.63
C ARG A 219 1.70 -1.43 -1.71
N PHE A 220 2.13 -1.78 -0.50
CA PHE A 220 1.31 -2.44 0.53
C PHE A 220 0.58 -3.70 0.03
N PRO A 221 1.30 -4.65 -0.60
CA PRO A 221 0.69 -5.85 -1.16
C PRO A 221 0.08 -6.73 -0.05
N ARG A 222 -1.08 -7.31 -0.36
CA ARG A 222 -1.82 -8.19 0.52
C ARG A 222 -2.33 -9.39 -0.27
N PHE A 223 -2.09 -10.58 0.25
CA PHE A 223 -2.70 -11.81 -0.24
C PHE A 223 -4.20 -11.81 0.04
N ILE A 224 -4.99 -12.19 -0.96
CA ILE A 224 -6.45 -12.31 -0.86
C ILE A 224 -6.87 -13.79 -0.84
N ARG A 225 -6.48 -14.56 -1.84
CA ARG A 225 -6.81 -15.98 -1.97
C ARG A 225 -5.92 -16.69 -2.98
N PRO A 226 -5.81 -18.02 -2.91
CA PRO A 226 -5.27 -18.80 -4.03
C PRO A 226 -6.23 -18.75 -5.23
N VAL A 227 -5.68 -18.89 -6.44
CA VAL A 227 -6.41 -19.01 -7.72
C VAL A 227 -6.07 -20.36 -8.30
N SER A 228 -6.95 -21.34 -8.10
CA SER A 228 -6.68 -22.75 -8.42
C SER A 228 -7.07 -23.16 -9.85
N ASP A 229 -7.74 -22.29 -10.57
CA ASP A 229 -8.26 -22.50 -11.91
C ASP A 229 -7.40 -21.88 -13.02
N ARG A 230 -6.18 -21.44 -12.67
CA ARG A 230 -5.22 -20.84 -13.62
C ARG A 230 -3.86 -21.50 -13.53
N ASN A 231 -3.25 -21.69 -14.70
CA ASN A 231 -1.84 -22.04 -14.79
C ASN A 231 -0.95 -20.80 -14.52
N PRO A 232 0.30 -20.99 -14.08
CA PRO A 232 1.22 -19.88 -13.83
C PRO A 232 1.41 -18.93 -15.03
N GLU A 233 1.46 -19.43 -16.24
CA GLU A 233 1.60 -18.65 -17.48
C GLU A 233 0.32 -17.89 -17.87
N GLU A 234 -0.83 -18.24 -17.25
CA GLU A 234 -2.12 -17.57 -17.42
C GLU A 234 -2.39 -16.51 -16.33
N CYS A 235 -1.41 -16.24 -15.46
CA CYS A 235 -1.49 -15.20 -14.46
C CYS A 235 -1.54 -13.81 -15.12
N SER A 236 -1.67 -12.75 -14.31
CA SER A 236 -1.61 -11.38 -14.81
C SER A 236 -0.31 -11.15 -15.57
N THR A 237 -0.42 -10.54 -16.75
CA THR A 237 0.71 -10.31 -17.64
C THR A 237 1.48 -9.03 -17.31
N ALA A 238 2.69 -8.89 -17.86
CA ALA A 238 3.44 -7.66 -17.82
C ALA A 238 2.66 -6.48 -18.44
N ALA A 239 1.87 -6.75 -19.48
CA ALA A 239 1.01 -5.75 -20.12
C ALA A 239 -0.14 -5.31 -19.19
N ASP A 240 -0.78 -6.24 -18.47
CA ASP A 240 -1.83 -5.90 -17.47
C ASP A 240 -1.26 -4.98 -16.37
N VAL A 241 -0.07 -5.30 -15.86
CA VAL A 241 0.62 -4.45 -14.85
C VAL A 241 0.92 -3.06 -15.40
N ALA A 242 1.37 -2.95 -16.66
CA ALA A 242 1.62 -1.68 -17.32
C ALA A 242 0.34 -0.86 -17.51
N GLU A 243 -0.75 -1.49 -17.94
CA GLU A 243 -2.06 -0.85 -18.12
C GLU A 243 -2.63 -0.32 -16.81
N MET A 244 -2.57 -1.12 -15.75
CA MET A 244 -3.02 -0.70 -14.40
C MET A 244 -2.21 0.50 -13.89
N PHE A 245 -0.89 0.50 -14.07
CA PHE A 245 -0.04 1.62 -13.70
C PHE A 245 -0.39 2.90 -14.50
N GLN A 246 -0.58 2.79 -15.81
CA GLN A 246 -0.95 3.90 -16.67
C GLN A 246 -2.35 4.43 -16.36
N SER A 247 -3.31 3.56 -16.06
CA SER A 247 -4.67 3.93 -15.66
C SER A 247 -4.67 4.69 -14.34
N GLN A 248 -3.83 4.29 -13.39
CA GLN A 248 -3.62 5.02 -12.14
C GLN A 248 -3.07 6.42 -12.40
N THR A 249 -2.07 6.57 -13.27
CA THR A 249 -1.45 7.85 -13.63
C THR A 249 -2.43 8.77 -14.37
N ARG A 250 -3.17 8.27 -15.34
CA ARG A 250 -4.20 9.05 -16.06
C ARG A 250 -5.30 9.57 -15.13
N ARG A 251 -5.74 8.77 -14.16
CA ARG A 251 -6.71 9.23 -13.13
C ARG A 251 -6.15 10.37 -12.26
N MET A 252 -4.83 10.43 -12.10
CA MET A 252 -4.16 11.53 -11.39
C MET A 252 -4.05 12.79 -12.27
N ASP A 253 -3.77 12.64 -13.57
CA ASP A 253 -3.60 13.76 -14.50
C ASP A 253 -4.94 14.44 -14.84
N VAL A 254 -6.01 13.69 -15.11
CA VAL A 254 -7.36 14.24 -15.35
C VAL A 254 -7.90 14.99 -14.12
N ALA A 255 -7.46 14.60 -12.93
CA ALA A 255 -7.82 15.27 -11.70
C ALA A 255 -6.99 16.53 -11.39
N ALA A 256 -5.96 16.83 -12.17
CA ALA A 256 -5.13 18.02 -12.02
C ALA A 256 -5.51 19.13 -13.04
N GLU A 257 -6.38 18.82 -14.01
CA GLU A 257 -6.83 19.76 -15.06
C GLU A 257 -8.25 20.33 -14.82
N ASP A 258 -8.99 19.82 -13.81
CA ASP A 258 -10.29 20.33 -13.34
C ASP A 258 -10.12 21.12 -12.02
#